data_162d96b8a63c33cf4c013473ab6d4ed3
#
_entry.id   162d96b8a63c33cf4c013473ab6d4ed3
#
_cell.length_a   1.000
_cell.length_b   1.000
_cell.length_c   1.000
_cell.angle_alpha   90.00
_cell.angle_beta   90.00
_cell.angle_gamma   90.00
#
_symmetry.space_group_name_H-M   'P 1'
#
loop_
_entity.id
_entity.type
_entity.pdbx_description
1 polymer ?
#
loop_
_entity_poly.entity_id
_entity_poly.type
_entity_poly.pdbx_seq_one_letter_code
_entity_poly.pdbx_strand_id
1 'polypeptide(L)'
;LEDWQGAAAAIRAAYAGWTERQTYLHCVTGHDAVDDAEAMYHRALAFTEREEDSELRAELADLRDQLRLLAEMEEFSLRNVL
;
A
#
# COMPACT_ATOMS: atom_id res chain seq x y z
N LEU A 1 10.97 -15.92 -7.14
CA LEU A 1 11.34 -14.59 -7.62
C LEU A 1 12.86 -14.42 -7.61
N GLU A 2 13.44 -14.07 -8.76
CA GLU A 2 14.89 -14.00 -8.87
C GLU A 2 15.44 -12.58 -8.68
N ASP A 3 14.64 -11.57 -9.02
CA ASP A 3 15.09 -10.17 -8.95
C ASP A 3 14.56 -9.50 -7.68
N TRP A 4 15.12 -9.86 -6.55
CA TRP A 4 14.71 -9.30 -5.26
C TRP A 4 15.05 -7.82 -5.13
N GLN A 5 16.18 -7.39 -5.71
CA GLN A 5 16.57 -5.98 -5.67
C GLN A 5 15.60 -5.12 -6.48
N GLY A 6 15.21 -5.60 -7.65
CA GLY A 6 14.22 -4.92 -8.47
C GLY A 6 12.86 -4.84 -7.80
N ALA A 7 12.43 -5.93 -7.16
CA ALA A 7 11.18 -5.95 -6.42
C ALA A 7 11.20 -4.93 -5.28
N ALA A 8 12.28 -4.90 -4.49
CA ALA A 8 12.41 -3.95 -3.40
C ALA A 8 12.41 -2.51 -3.91
N ALA A 9 13.11 -2.24 -5.01
CA ALA A 9 13.15 -0.89 -5.59
C ALA A 9 11.76 -0.44 -6.05
N ALA A 10 11.00 -1.35 -6.68
CA ALA A 10 9.64 -1.04 -7.12
C ALA A 10 8.71 -0.74 -5.94
N ILE A 11 8.82 -1.52 -4.87
CA ILE A 11 7.99 -1.31 -3.67
C ILE A 11 8.38 0.00 -2.98
N ARG A 12 9.67 0.32 -2.90
CA ARG A 12 10.11 1.60 -2.32
C ARG A 12 9.60 2.79 -3.12
N ALA A 13 9.63 2.69 -4.46
CA ALA A 13 9.10 3.76 -5.30
C ALA A 13 7.60 3.96 -5.09
N ALA A 14 6.86 2.85 -5.01
CA ALA A 14 5.43 2.90 -4.72
C ALA A 14 5.15 3.49 -3.34
N TYR A 15 5.96 3.11 -2.35
CA TYR A 15 5.84 3.62 -1.00
C TYR A 15 6.10 5.13 -0.93
N ALA A 16 7.07 5.63 -1.70
CA ALA A 16 7.34 7.06 -1.75
C ALA A 16 6.12 7.85 -2.25
N GLY A 17 5.49 7.36 -3.31
CA GLY A 17 4.25 7.96 -3.80
C GLY A 17 3.12 7.88 -2.80
N TRP A 18 3.02 6.75 -2.10
CA TRP A 18 2.05 6.55 -1.03
C TRP A 18 2.25 7.58 0.09
N THR A 19 3.49 7.78 0.53
CA THR A 19 3.81 8.71 1.61
C THR A 19 3.36 10.13 1.28
N GLU A 20 3.50 10.55 0.03
CA GLU A 20 3.07 11.88 -0.40
C GLU A 20 1.57 12.06 -0.31
N ARG A 21 0.78 10.99 -0.46
CA ARG A 21 -0.67 11.06 -0.45
C ARG A 21 -1.28 10.83 0.93
N GLN A 22 -0.47 10.40 1.89
CA GLN A 22 -0.96 9.89 3.17
C GLN A 22 -1.79 10.90 3.95
N THR A 23 -1.33 12.15 4.03
CA THR A 23 -2.05 13.19 4.77
C THR A 23 -3.44 13.43 4.19
N TYR A 24 -3.53 13.52 2.88
CA TYR A 24 -4.80 13.70 2.20
C TYR A 24 -5.72 12.51 2.44
N LEU A 25 -5.20 11.29 2.32
CA LEU A 25 -6.00 10.09 2.51
C LEU A 25 -6.53 9.95 3.94
N HIS A 26 -5.73 10.34 4.94
CA HIS A 26 -6.19 10.38 6.33
C HIS A 26 -7.42 11.27 6.48
N CYS A 27 -7.49 12.37 5.73
CA CYS A 27 -8.61 13.30 5.81
C CYS A 27 -9.89 12.74 5.20
N VAL A 28 -9.78 11.92 4.15
CA VAL A 28 -10.95 11.49 3.37
C VAL A 28 -11.35 10.03 3.58
N THR A 29 -10.46 9.18 4.07
CA THR A 29 -10.73 7.74 4.20
C THR A 29 -10.63 7.21 5.63
N GLY A 30 -10.08 7.99 6.55
CA GLY A 30 -9.92 7.57 7.94
C GLY A 30 -8.57 6.91 8.21
N HIS A 31 -8.22 6.85 9.50
CA HIS A 31 -6.89 6.42 9.95
C HIS A 31 -6.64 4.94 9.78
N ASP A 32 -7.62 4.09 10.13
CA ASP A 32 -7.40 2.65 10.19
C ASP A 32 -7.03 2.08 8.83
N ALA A 33 -7.76 2.49 7.78
CA ALA A 33 -7.51 1.98 6.43
C ALA A 33 -6.13 2.42 5.91
N VAL A 34 -5.73 3.66 6.22
CA VAL A 34 -4.42 4.19 5.82
C VAL A 34 -3.31 3.48 6.58
N ASP A 35 -3.48 3.29 7.89
CA ASP A 35 -2.49 2.61 8.73
C ASP A 35 -2.30 1.16 8.31
N ASP A 36 -3.38 0.48 7.92
CA ASP A 36 -3.31 -0.89 7.42
C ASP A 36 -2.47 -0.97 6.14
N ALA A 37 -2.69 -0.03 5.21
CA ALA A 37 -1.89 0.02 3.98
C ALA A 37 -0.43 0.29 4.29
N GLU A 38 -0.14 1.20 5.22
CA GLU A 38 1.22 1.49 5.65
C GLU A 38 1.92 0.24 6.17
N ALA A 39 1.23 -0.53 7.01
CA ALA A 39 1.77 -1.78 7.56
C ALA A 39 2.03 -2.80 6.44
N MET A 40 1.16 -2.85 5.43
CA MET A 40 1.33 -3.77 4.31
C MET A 40 2.55 -3.43 3.47
N TYR A 41 2.84 -2.14 3.24
CA TYR A 41 4.06 -1.72 2.57
C TYR A 41 5.30 -2.16 3.36
N HIS A 42 5.28 -1.96 4.68
CA HIS A 42 6.42 -2.35 5.54
C HIS A 42 6.66 -3.86 5.51
N ARG A 43 5.58 -4.65 5.57
CA ARG A 43 5.72 -6.11 5.51
C ARG A 43 6.21 -6.57 4.15
N ALA A 44 5.72 -5.95 3.07
CA ALA A 44 6.18 -6.30 1.73
C ALA A 44 7.69 -6.05 1.59
N LEU A 45 8.20 -4.93 2.09
CA LEU A 45 9.63 -4.65 2.07
C LEU A 45 10.41 -5.66 2.92
N ALA A 46 9.90 -6.02 4.09
CA ALA A 46 10.54 -7.02 4.95
C ALA A 46 10.64 -8.37 4.24
N PHE A 47 9.58 -8.76 3.53
CA PHE A 47 9.58 -10.03 2.81
C PHE A 47 10.56 -10.02 1.63
N THR A 48 10.78 -8.87 0.97
CA THR A 48 11.81 -8.79 -0.06
C THR A 48 13.22 -8.94 0.53
N GLU A 49 13.46 -8.36 1.69
CA GLU A 49 14.75 -8.46 2.37
C GLU A 49 15.06 -9.89 2.79
N ARG A 50 14.03 -10.65 3.15
CA ARG A 50 14.18 -12.07 3.55
C ARG A 50 14.05 -13.02 2.37
N GLU A 51 13.78 -12.53 1.19
CA GLU A 51 13.57 -13.32 -0.02
C GLU A 51 12.51 -14.40 0.17
N GLU A 52 11.40 -14.01 0.81
CA GLU A 52 10.27 -14.89 1.07
C GLU A 52 9.20 -14.69 0.00
N ASP A 53 9.24 -15.54 -1.05
CA ASP A 53 8.42 -15.37 -2.25
C ASP A 53 6.93 -15.51 -1.98
N SER A 54 6.50 -16.58 -1.33
CA SER A 54 5.08 -16.82 -1.06
C SER A 54 4.47 -15.74 -0.21
N GLU A 55 5.18 -15.33 0.84
CA GLU A 55 4.73 -14.29 1.74
C GLU A 55 4.65 -12.94 1.05
N LEU A 56 5.64 -12.64 0.18
CA LEU A 56 5.62 -11.40 -0.58
C LEU A 56 4.42 -11.36 -1.53
N ARG A 57 4.15 -12.45 -2.23
CA ARG A 57 3.01 -12.50 -3.17
C ARG A 57 1.68 -12.29 -2.45
N ALA A 58 1.53 -12.93 -1.29
CA ALA A 58 0.31 -12.78 -0.48
C ALA A 58 0.16 -11.34 0.01
N GLU A 59 1.25 -10.74 0.50
CA GLU A 59 1.20 -9.37 1.02
C GLU A 59 0.91 -8.37 -0.09
N LEU A 60 1.47 -8.57 -1.28
CA LEU A 60 1.20 -7.69 -2.42
C LEU A 60 -0.26 -7.79 -2.88
N ALA A 61 -0.84 -8.98 -2.82
CA ALA A 61 -2.26 -9.13 -3.13
C ALA A 61 -3.12 -8.38 -2.12
N ASP A 62 -2.81 -8.49 -0.84
CA ASP A 62 -3.52 -7.76 0.21
C ASP A 62 -3.35 -6.26 0.04
N LEU A 63 -2.14 -5.81 -0.25
CA LEU A 63 -1.86 -4.39 -0.46
C LEU A 63 -2.66 -3.84 -1.64
N ARG A 64 -2.70 -4.59 -2.73
CA ARG A 64 -3.49 -4.20 -3.91
C ARG A 64 -4.96 -4.02 -3.53
N ASP A 65 -5.50 -4.96 -2.79
CA ASP A 65 -6.91 -4.90 -2.39
C ASP A 65 -7.16 -3.74 -1.43
N GLN A 66 -6.22 -3.48 -0.52
CA GLN A 66 -6.33 -2.36 0.41
C GLN A 66 -6.28 -1.01 -0.31
N LEU A 67 -5.39 -0.88 -1.31
CA LEU A 67 -5.31 0.35 -2.10
C LEU A 67 -6.58 0.57 -2.91
N ARG A 68 -7.16 -0.50 -3.42
CA ARG A 68 -8.46 -0.41 -4.13
C ARG A 68 -9.56 0.07 -3.18
N LEU A 69 -9.59 -0.48 -1.97
CA LEU A 69 -10.55 -0.05 -0.95
C LEU A 69 -10.40 1.45 -0.66
N LEU A 70 -9.16 1.91 -0.48
CA LEU A 70 -8.90 3.32 -0.23
C LEU A 70 -9.35 4.20 -1.39
N ALA A 71 -9.13 3.75 -2.62
CA ALA A 71 -9.59 4.49 -3.81
C ALA A 71 -11.11 4.60 -3.84
N GLU A 72 -11.82 3.52 -3.48
CA GLU A 72 -13.27 3.53 -3.41
C GLU A 72 -13.79 4.45 -2.32
N MET A 73 -13.12 4.44 -1.15
CA MET A 73 -13.48 5.33 -0.05
C MET A 73 -13.26 6.79 -0.42
N GLU A 74 -12.17 7.09 -1.11
CA GLU A 74 -11.87 8.43 -1.60
C GLU A 74 -12.96 8.91 -2.56
N GLU A 75 -13.31 8.07 -3.52
CA GLU A 75 -14.36 8.39 -4.49
C GLU A 75 -15.69 8.66 -3.80
N PHE A 76 -16.04 7.82 -2.83
CA PHE A 76 -17.28 7.99 -2.07
C PHE A 76 -17.29 9.33 -1.31
N SER A 77 -16.18 9.68 -0.67
CA SER A 77 -16.05 10.95 0.06
C SER A 77 -16.22 12.16 -0.86
N LEU A 78 -15.60 12.10 -2.04
CA LEU A 78 -15.69 13.19 -3.01
C LEU A 78 -17.14 13.38 -3.50
N ARG A 79 -17.85 12.28 -3.74
CA ARG A 79 -19.25 12.35 -4.16
C ARG A 79 -20.14 13.00 -3.11
N ASN A 80 -19.87 12.75 -1.84
CA ASN A 80 -20.69 13.30 -0.76
C ASN A 80 -20.41 14.76 -0.49
N VAL A 81 -19.25 15.27 -0.91
CA VAL A 81 -18.90 16.68 -0.78
C VAL A 81 -19.48 17.51 -1.93
N LEU A 82 -19.53 16.89 -3.10
CA LEU A 82 -20.03 17.54 -4.30
C LEU A 82 -21.55 17.41 -4.40
#